data_fb49c507ae91c9b744af00aff7d78929
#
_entry.id   fb49c507ae91c9b744af00aff7d78929
#
_cell.length_a   1.000
_cell.length_b   1.000
_cell.length_c   1.000
_cell.angle_alpha   90.00
_cell.angle_beta   90.00
_cell.angle_gamma   90.00
#
_symmetry.space_group_name_H-M   'P 1'
#
loop_
_entity.id
_entity.type
_entity.pdbx_description
1 polymer ?
#
loop_
_entity_poly.entity_id
_entity_poly.type
_entity_poly.pdbx_seq_one_letter_code
_entity_poly.pdbx_strand_id
1 'polypeptide(L)'
;MNVYEDMKLLIEKKLAKFEKFFPGEGEATATLSCKHNKKFIEITIAAAGTLFRSEVGAESFRDALDDAVTNIERQIRKNKTKLARRLRETVFIPVVEEYYDDTPDEAEEEIIRTKTFPAKPMSPEEAILQMNLLGHQFFVFIDDQSEDTCVVYKRNDGGYGLLVPEKG
;
A
#
# COMPACT_ATOMS: atom_id res chain seq x y z
N MET A 1 -3.54 9.10 -31.36
CA MET A 1 -2.77 8.43 -30.30
C MET A 1 -3.51 8.66 -28.98
N ASN A 2 -3.93 7.59 -28.36
CA ASN A 2 -4.79 7.69 -27.17
C ASN A 2 -3.88 7.77 -25.94
N VAL A 3 -3.82 8.92 -25.27
CA VAL A 3 -2.99 9.17 -24.07
C VAL A 3 -3.16 8.06 -23.01
N TYR A 4 -4.30 7.40 -23.01
CA TYR A 4 -4.65 6.30 -22.11
C TYR A 4 -3.89 5.01 -22.44
N GLU A 5 -3.73 4.69 -23.71
CA GLU A 5 -3.01 3.49 -24.16
C GLU A 5 -1.50 3.66 -23.95
N ASP A 6 -0.95 4.84 -24.22
CA ASP A 6 0.45 5.14 -23.99
C ASP A 6 0.82 5.04 -22.50
N MET A 7 -0.07 5.51 -21.60
CA MET A 7 0.13 5.40 -20.16
C MET A 7 0.03 3.94 -19.69
N LYS A 8 -0.91 3.16 -20.22
CA LYS A 8 -1.04 1.75 -19.90
C LYS A 8 0.23 0.98 -20.24
N LEU A 9 0.74 1.14 -21.45
CA LEU A 9 1.98 0.50 -21.90
C LEU A 9 3.19 0.93 -21.06
N LEU A 10 3.24 2.19 -20.67
CA LEU A 10 4.32 2.71 -19.81
C LEU A 10 4.27 2.09 -18.41
N ILE A 11 3.08 1.97 -17.82
CA ILE A 11 2.85 1.34 -16.52
C ILE A 11 3.27 -0.13 -16.58
N GLU A 12 2.77 -0.88 -17.57
CA GLU A 12 3.12 -2.29 -17.76
C GLU A 12 4.63 -2.49 -17.89
N LYS A 13 5.29 -1.69 -18.71
CA LYS A 13 6.75 -1.73 -18.89
C LYS A 13 7.52 -1.46 -17.61
N LYS A 14 7.06 -0.49 -16.80
CA LYS A 14 7.73 -0.14 -15.54
C LYS A 14 7.48 -1.16 -14.43
N LEU A 15 6.30 -1.78 -14.41
CA LEU A 15 5.96 -2.80 -13.43
C LEU A 15 6.58 -4.17 -13.75
N ALA A 16 6.84 -4.47 -15.02
CA ALA A 16 7.47 -5.72 -15.44
C ALA A 16 8.83 -5.98 -14.74
N LYS A 17 9.55 -4.93 -14.34
CA LYS A 17 10.81 -5.08 -13.60
C LYS A 17 10.64 -5.78 -12.24
N PHE A 18 9.43 -5.77 -11.68
CA PHE A 18 9.15 -6.39 -10.39
C PHE A 18 8.87 -7.89 -10.49
N GLU A 19 8.59 -8.42 -11.67
CA GLU A 19 8.35 -9.86 -11.90
C GLU A 19 9.52 -10.73 -11.40
N LYS A 20 10.74 -10.23 -11.53
CA LYS A 20 11.94 -10.92 -11.06
C LYS A 20 11.99 -11.14 -9.54
N PHE A 21 11.25 -10.32 -8.76
CA PHE A 21 11.21 -10.44 -7.31
C PHE A 21 10.11 -11.40 -6.83
N PHE A 22 9.17 -11.74 -7.70
CA PHE A 22 8.00 -12.53 -7.36
C PHE A 22 7.86 -13.70 -8.34
N PRO A 23 8.62 -14.79 -8.15
CA PRO A 23 8.43 -15.99 -8.95
C PRO A 23 7.06 -16.59 -8.61
N GLY A 24 6.15 -16.54 -9.56
CA GLY A 24 4.78 -17.01 -9.42
C GLY A 24 3.76 -15.98 -9.88
N GLU A 25 2.50 -16.24 -9.61
CA GLU A 25 1.42 -15.34 -10.00
C GLU A 25 1.36 -14.15 -9.04
N GLY A 26 1.41 -12.95 -9.60
CA GLY A 26 1.18 -11.68 -8.92
C GLY A 26 0.18 -10.84 -9.69
N GLU A 27 -0.56 -10.02 -8.98
CA GLU A 27 -1.49 -9.06 -9.57
C GLU A 27 -1.02 -7.64 -9.28
N ALA A 28 -0.99 -6.81 -10.31
CA ALA A 28 -0.68 -5.39 -10.18
C ALA A 28 -1.86 -4.55 -10.67
N THR A 29 -2.33 -3.66 -9.82
CA THR A 29 -3.40 -2.71 -10.15
C THR A 29 -2.86 -1.30 -10.12
N ALA A 30 -3.14 -0.51 -11.15
CA ALA A 30 -2.81 0.91 -11.19
C ALA A 30 -4.08 1.75 -11.39
N THR A 31 -4.30 2.69 -10.48
CA THR A 31 -5.43 3.63 -10.53
C THR A 31 -4.91 5.05 -10.75
N LEU A 32 -5.44 5.72 -11.76
CA LEU A 32 -5.10 7.11 -12.08
C LEU A 32 -6.26 8.02 -11.71
N SER A 33 -5.96 9.11 -11.04
CA SER A 33 -6.96 10.13 -10.68
C SER A 33 -6.40 11.54 -10.78
N CYS A 34 -7.28 12.52 -10.90
CA CYS A 34 -6.91 13.94 -10.93
C CYS A 34 -7.70 14.68 -9.87
N LYS A 35 -7.01 15.43 -9.01
CA LYS A 35 -7.63 16.31 -8.00
C LYS A 35 -6.85 17.61 -7.89
N HIS A 36 -7.55 18.72 -7.82
CA HIS A 36 -6.95 20.05 -7.62
C HIS A 36 -5.75 20.33 -8.52
N ASN A 37 -5.88 20.02 -9.81
CA ASN A 37 -4.83 20.16 -10.83
C ASN A 37 -3.59 19.27 -10.64
N LYS A 38 -3.59 18.33 -9.68
CA LYS A 38 -2.56 17.31 -9.51
C LYS A 38 -3.02 15.97 -10.08
N LYS A 39 -2.06 15.21 -10.61
CA LYS A 39 -2.23 13.87 -11.14
C LYS A 39 -1.80 12.88 -10.07
N PHE A 40 -2.69 11.99 -9.67
CA PHE A 40 -2.40 10.94 -8.70
C PHE A 40 -2.34 9.58 -9.38
N ILE A 41 -1.38 8.80 -8.99
CA ILE A 41 -1.30 7.38 -9.34
C ILE A 41 -1.21 6.55 -8.07
N GLU A 42 -2.04 5.53 -7.99
CA GLU A 42 -1.99 4.52 -6.96
C GLU A 42 -1.61 3.20 -7.62
N ILE A 43 -0.55 2.56 -7.14
CA ILE A 43 -0.11 1.24 -7.60
C ILE A 43 -0.20 0.30 -6.42
N THR A 44 -0.88 -0.83 -6.62
CA THR A 44 -0.93 -1.94 -5.67
C THR A 44 -0.41 -3.19 -6.34
N ILE A 45 0.55 -3.87 -5.73
CA ILE A 45 1.07 -5.17 -6.17
C ILE A 45 0.74 -6.19 -5.09
N ALA A 46 -0.03 -7.21 -5.45
CA ALA A 46 -0.31 -8.36 -4.61
C ALA A 46 0.52 -9.55 -5.10
N ALA A 47 1.48 -10.00 -4.33
CA ALA A 47 2.34 -11.11 -4.70
C ALA A 47 2.84 -11.86 -3.46
N ALA A 48 2.88 -13.19 -3.52
CA ALA A 48 3.37 -14.06 -2.44
C ALA A 48 2.72 -13.78 -1.06
N GLY A 49 1.41 -13.46 -1.05
CA GLY A 49 0.67 -13.14 0.18
C GLY A 49 1.05 -11.79 0.80
N THR A 50 1.72 -10.94 0.06
CA THR A 50 2.13 -9.59 0.50
C THR A 50 1.56 -8.53 -0.44
N LEU A 51 1.13 -7.41 0.15
CA LEU A 51 0.66 -6.24 -0.58
C LEU A 51 1.70 -5.13 -0.51
N PHE A 52 2.07 -4.61 -1.68
CA PHE A 52 2.86 -3.39 -1.81
C PHE A 52 1.96 -2.31 -2.39
N ARG A 53 1.94 -1.16 -1.78
CA ARG A 53 1.10 -0.03 -2.23
C ARG A 53 1.88 1.27 -2.21
N SER A 54 1.73 2.05 -3.25
CA SER A 54 2.23 3.42 -3.33
C SER A 54 1.19 4.31 -3.98
N GLU A 55 0.88 5.43 -3.35
CA GLU A 55 0.04 6.49 -3.87
C GLU A 55 0.86 7.78 -3.93
N VAL A 56 0.98 8.36 -5.11
CA VAL A 56 1.78 9.57 -5.35
C VAL A 56 1.00 10.57 -6.18
N GLY A 57 1.09 11.84 -5.78
CA GLY A 57 0.57 12.98 -6.54
C GLY A 57 1.69 13.84 -7.10
N ALA A 58 1.66 14.13 -8.41
CA ALA A 58 2.62 14.98 -9.10
C ALA A 58 1.93 15.90 -10.12
N GLU A 59 2.70 16.73 -10.82
CA GLU A 59 2.17 17.58 -11.88
C GLU A 59 1.82 16.79 -13.16
N SER A 60 2.51 15.67 -13.38
CA SER A 60 2.23 14.76 -14.49
C SER A 60 2.04 13.33 -14.00
N PHE A 61 1.28 12.51 -14.77
CA PHE A 61 1.16 11.08 -14.47
C PHE A 61 2.48 10.33 -14.64
N ARG A 62 3.38 10.82 -15.47
CA ARG A 62 4.69 10.20 -15.69
C ARG A 62 5.58 10.36 -14.47
N ASP A 63 5.63 11.56 -13.90
CA ASP A 63 6.40 11.83 -12.68
C ASP A 63 5.81 11.06 -11.49
N ALA A 64 4.47 11.08 -11.34
CA ALA A 64 3.79 10.29 -10.31
C ALA A 64 4.08 8.79 -10.43
N LEU A 65 4.15 8.26 -11.66
CA LEU A 65 4.48 6.86 -11.91
C LEU A 65 5.93 6.54 -11.50
N ASP A 66 6.88 7.40 -11.84
CA ASP A 66 8.29 7.19 -11.53
C ASP A 66 8.53 7.18 -10.01
N ASP A 67 7.92 8.10 -9.31
CA ASP A 67 7.98 8.16 -7.85
C ASP A 67 7.27 6.97 -7.19
N ALA A 68 6.09 6.57 -7.68
CA ALA A 68 5.36 5.42 -7.17
C ALA A 68 6.15 4.11 -7.34
N VAL A 69 6.76 3.92 -8.50
CA VAL A 69 7.62 2.76 -8.80
C VAL A 69 8.86 2.75 -7.89
N THR A 70 9.48 3.89 -7.67
CA THR A 70 10.64 4.03 -6.76
C THR A 70 10.26 3.70 -5.32
N ASN A 71 9.09 4.13 -4.86
CA ASN A 71 8.60 3.82 -3.53
C ASN A 71 8.34 2.31 -3.34
N ILE A 72 7.74 1.65 -4.34
CA ILE A 72 7.52 0.20 -4.31
C ILE A 72 8.86 -0.54 -4.30
N GLU A 73 9.82 -0.12 -5.12
CA GLU A 73 11.16 -0.71 -5.15
C GLU A 73 11.85 -0.62 -3.77
N ARG A 74 11.73 0.52 -3.10
CA ARG A 74 12.24 0.71 -1.73
C ARG A 74 11.54 -0.21 -0.73
N GLN A 75 10.21 -0.37 -0.82
CA GLN A 75 9.45 -1.29 0.03
C GLN A 75 9.92 -2.75 -0.17
N ILE A 76 10.12 -3.18 -1.41
CA ILE A 76 10.61 -4.52 -1.73
C ILE A 76 12.02 -4.73 -1.15
N ARG A 77 12.93 -3.78 -1.35
CA ARG A 77 14.30 -3.86 -0.82
C ARG A 77 14.33 -3.91 0.70
N LYS A 78 13.57 -3.04 1.37
CA LYS A 78 13.47 -3.01 2.84
C LYS A 78 12.93 -4.32 3.41
N ASN A 79 12.04 -4.99 2.70
CA ASN A 79 11.42 -6.23 3.15
C ASN A 79 11.99 -7.49 2.48
N LYS A 80 13.13 -7.39 1.79
CA LYS A 80 13.73 -8.50 1.02
C LYS A 80 13.91 -9.77 1.85
N THR A 81 14.44 -9.66 3.05
CA THR A 81 14.66 -10.81 3.94
C THR A 81 13.34 -11.45 4.40
N LYS A 82 12.36 -10.63 4.77
CA LYS A 82 11.02 -11.11 5.17
C LYS A 82 10.30 -11.78 4.01
N LEU A 83 10.42 -11.21 2.80
CA LEU A 83 9.88 -11.79 1.57
C LEU A 83 10.55 -13.13 1.22
N ALA A 84 11.88 -13.20 1.24
CA ALA A 84 12.62 -14.41 0.95
C ALA A 84 12.25 -15.53 1.92
N ARG A 85 12.02 -15.22 3.20
CA ARG A 85 11.55 -16.18 4.21
C ARG A 85 10.15 -16.70 3.86
N ARG A 86 9.20 -15.85 3.54
CA ARG A 86 7.84 -16.26 3.12
C ARG A 86 7.84 -17.08 1.84
N LEU A 87 8.64 -16.71 0.85
CA LEU A 87 8.79 -17.44 -0.40
C LEU A 87 9.39 -18.84 -0.18
N ARG A 88 10.33 -19.00 0.77
CA ARG A 88 10.88 -20.32 1.15
C ARG A 88 9.85 -21.22 1.82
N GLU A 89 8.91 -20.65 2.55
CA GLU A 89 7.81 -21.41 3.17
C GLU A 89 6.78 -21.86 2.13
N THR A 90 6.69 -21.18 0.98
CA THR A 90 5.68 -21.46 -0.05
C THR A 90 6.23 -22.26 -1.25
N VAL A 91 7.52 -22.10 -1.59
CA VAL A 91 8.15 -22.78 -2.75
C VAL A 91 9.64 -23.00 -2.48
N PHE A 92 10.12 -24.22 -2.71
CA PHE A 92 11.54 -24.58 -2.66
C PHE A 92 12.27 -23.99 -3.89
N ILE A 93 12.73 -22.73 -3.82
CA ILE A 93 13.54 -22.12 -4.89
C ILE A 93 14.93 -21.79 -4.33
N PRO A 94 16.01 -22.22 -4.99
CA PRO A 94 17.36 -21.82 -4.61
C PRO A 94 17.54 -20.33 -4.90
N VAL A 95 17.84 -19.55 -3.87
CA VAL A 95 18.15 -18.14 -3.97
C VAL A 95 19.55 -17.99 -4.55
N VAL A 96 19.66 -17.37 -5.72
CA VAL A 96 20.95 -16.85 -6.21
C VAL A 96 21.25 -15.60 -5.38
N GLU A 97 22.27 -15.70 -4.55
CA GLU A 97 22.80 -14.58 -3.78
C GLU A 97 23.50 -13.59 -4.75
N GLU A 98 22.78 -12.59 -5.24
CA GLU A 98 23.42 -11.38 -5.72
C GLU A 98 23.68 -10.48 -4.51
N TYR A 99 24.95 -10.33 -4.17
CA TYR A 99 25.45 -9.39 -3.17
C TYR A 99 25.14 -7.97 -3.61
N TYR A 100 24.15 -7.35 -2.99
CA TYR A 100 24.05 -5.89 -2.90
C TYR A 100 24.40 -5.51 -1.46
N ASP A 101 25.56 -4.86 -1.32
CA ASP A 101 26.00 -4.23 -0.09
C ASP A 101 25.13 -2.99 0.16
N ASP A 102 24.03 -3.20 0.86
CA ASP A 102 23.26 -2.14 1.49
C ASP A 102 23.05 -2.61 2.93
N THR A 103 23.82 -2.01 3.83
CA THR A 103 23.59 -2.15 5.26
C THR A 103 22.14 -1.74 5.55
N PRO A 104 21.25 -2.67 5.92
CA PRO A 104 19.94 -2.28 6.35
C PRO A 104 20.10 -1.56 7.68
N ASP A 105 19.56 -0.38 7.75
CA ASP A 105 19.15 0.19 9.03
C ASP A 105 18.06 -0.76 9.55
N GLU A 106 18.50 -1.84 10.23
CA GLU A 106 17.61 -2.79 10.92
C GLU A 106 17.07 -2.07 12.16
N ALA A 107 16.20 -1.11 11.93
CA ALA A 107 15.22 -0.77 12.94
C ALA A 107 14.32 -2.00 13.05
N GLU A 108 14.58 -2.85 14.05
CA GLU A 108 13.68 -3.93 14.42
C GLU A 108 12.29 -3.34 14.59
N GLU A 109 11.36 -3.72 13.72
CA GLU A 109 9.96 -3.30 13.80
C GLU A 109 9.33 -4.04 14.99
N GLU A 110 9.60 -3.56 16.19
CA GLU A 110 9.11 -4.11 17.44
C GLU A 110 7.86 -3.34 17.87
N ILE A 111 6.86 -4.06 18.38
CA ILE A 111 5.71 -3.44 19.04
C ILE A 111 6.15 -2.97 20.44
N ILE A 112 6.56 -1.72 20.51
CA ILE A 112 7.04 -1.10 21.76
C ILE A 112 5.93 -0.72 22.74
N ARG A 113 4.67 -0.70 22.29
CA ARG A 113 3.54 -0.31 23.14
C ARG A 113 2.22 -0.91 22.65
N THR A 114 1.49 -1.52 23.58
CA THR A 114 0.11 -2.00 23.36
C THR A 114 -0.84 -1.18 24.22
N LYS A 115 -1.93 -0.68 23.63
CA LYS A 115 -3.03 -0.02 24.31
C LYS A 115 -4.35 -0.70 23.98
N THR A 116 -5.21 -0.86 24.96
CA THR A 116 -6.59 -1.28 24.77
C THR A 116 -7.50 -0.07 24.86
N PHE A 117 -8.52 -0.04 24.04
CA PHE A 117 -9.52 1.03 24.02
C PHE A 117 -10.91 0.44 23.77
N PRO A 118 -11.99 1.03 24.31
CA PRO A 118 -13.34 0.59 23.99
C PRO A 118 -13.71 1.07 22.58
N ALA A 119 -14.00 0.14 21.67
CA ALA A 119 -14.59 0.47 20.39
C ALA A 119 -16.09 0.71 20.60
N LYS A 120 -16.57 1.92 20.30
CA LYS A 120 -17.98 2.31 20.46
C LYS A 120 -18.69 2.25 19.12
N PRO A 121 -19.98 1.85 19.10
CA PRO A 121 -20.83 1.98 17.93
C PRO A 121 -21.02 3.46 17.56
N MET A 122 -20.79 3.79 16.29
CA MET A 122 -20.99 5.13 15.75
C MET A 122 -21.05 5.09 14.23
N SER A 123 -21.51 6.17 13.60
CA SER A 123 -21.47 6.32 12.15
C SER A 123 -20.05 6.63 11.64
N PRO A 124 -19.75 6.38 10.36
CA PRO A 124 -18.47 6.78 9.77
C PRO A 124 -18.16 8.28 9.89
N GLU A 125 -19.17 9.13 9.79
CA GLU A 125 -19.02 10.60 9.94
C GLU A 125 -18.62 10.97 11.36
N GLU A 126 -19.20 10.34 12.36
CA GLU A 126 -18.85 10.53 13.76
C GLU A 126 -17.42 10.04 14.04
N ALA A 127 -17.04 8.89 13.44
CA ALA A 127 -15.69 8.36 13.56
C ALA A 127 -14.64 9.31 12.96
N ILE A 128 -14.94 9.95 11.83
CA ILE A 128 -14.08 10.98 11.24
C ILE A 128 -13.95 12.20 12.17
N LEU A 129 -15.04 12.65 12.78
CA LEU A 129 -15.02 13.72 13.74
C LEU A 129 -14.14 13.39 14.95
N GLN A 130 -14.32 12.20 15.54
CA GLN A 130 -13.51 11.72 16.66
C GLN A 130 -12.03 11.64 16.28
N MET A 131 -11.71 11.09 15.12
CA MET A 131 -10.36 11.03 14.59
C MET A 131 -9.70 12.41 14.51
N ASN A 132 -10.42 13.40 13.98
CA ASN A 132 -9.92 14.76 13.83
C ASN A 132 -9.73 15.47 15.17
N LEU A 133 -10.66 15.29 16.10
CA LEU A 133 -10.56 15.85 17.47
C LEU A 133 -9.37 15.29 18.26
N LEU A 134 -9.05 14.01 18.05
CA LEU A 134 -7.91 13.35 18.68
C LEU A 134 -6.58 13.63 17.96
N GLY A 135 -6.61 14.25 16.78
CA GLY A 135 -5.41 14.49 15.96
C GLY A 135 -4.80 13.22 15.38
N HIS A 136 -5.59 12.16 15.23
CA HIS A 136 -5.13 10.89 14.69
C HIS A 136 -5.21 10.83 13.16
N GLN A 137 -4.45 9.94 12.55
CA GLN A 137 -4.47 9.68 11.12
C GLN A 137 -5.45 8.57 10.74
N PHE A 138 -5.86 7.77 11.69
CA PHE A 138 -6.87 6.71 11.57
C PHE A 138 -7.65 6.57 12.88
N PHE A 139 -8.82 5.94 12.79
CA PHE A 139 -9.67 5.66 13.94
C PHE A 139 -10.45 4.36 13.74
N VAL A 140 -10.42 3.50 14.75
CA VAL A 140 -11.14 2.22 14.74
C VAL A 140 -12.45 2.38 15.52
N PHE A 141 -13.57 1.92 14.94
CA PHE A 141 -14.89 2.02 15.54
C PHE A 141 -15.75 0.81 15.14
N ILE A 142 -16.90 0.68 15.77
CA ILE A 142 -17.93 -0.27 15.36
C ILE A 142 -18.96 0.52 14.56
N ASP A 143 -19.22 0.11 13.33
CA ASP A 143 -20.25 0.74 12.52
C ASP A 143 -21.63 0.42 13.10
N ASP A 144 -22.43 1.44 13.36
CA ASP A 144 -23.73 1.31 14.03
C ASP A 144 -24.82 0.62 13.17
N GLN A 145 -24.57 0.50 11.87
CA GLN A 145 -25.49 -0.18 10.93
C GLN A 145 -25.12 -1.64 10.70
N SER A 146 -23.86 -1.93 10.45
CA SER A 146 -23.39 -3.28 10.15
C SER A 146 -22.92 -4.06 11.37
N GLU A 147 -22.71 -3.39 12.51
CA GLU A 147 -22.09 -3.94 13.73
C GLU A 147 -20.66 -4.49 13.50
N ASP A 148 -20.03 -4.16 12.40
CA ASP A 148 -18.69 -4.57 12.06
C ASP A 148 -17.66 -3.57 12.58
N THR A 149 -16.48 -4.07 12.94
CA THR A 149 -15.35 -3.21 13.28
C THR A 149 -14.77 -2.61 12.01
N CYS A 150 -14.86 -1.30 11.86
CA CYS A 150 -14.40 -0.53 10.72
C CYS A 150 -13.26 0.42 11.09
N VAL A 151 -12.55 0.91 10.08
CA VAL A 151 -11.48 1.89 10.25
C VAL A 151 -11.67 3.04 9.28
N VAL A 152 -11.72 4.27 9.79
CA VAL A 152 -11.57 5.49 8.98
C VAL A 152 -10.13 5.97 9.01
N TYR A 153 -9.64 6.52 7.91
CA TYR A 153 -8.28 7.04 7.81
C TYR A 153 -8.18 8.24 6.88
N LYS A 154 -7.19 9.08 7.12
CA LYS A 154 -6.88 10.22 6.24
C LYS A 154 -6.11 9.74 5.01
N ARG A 155 -6.59 10.16 3.85
CA ARG A 155 -5.90 9.90 2.59
C ARG A 155 -4.90 11.01 2.29
N ASN A 156 -3.84 10.67 1.56
CA ASN A 156 -2.82 11.64 1.13
C ASN A 156 -3.37 12.67 0.13
N ASP A 157 -4.48 12.36 -0.55
CA ASP A 157 -5.15 13.24 -1.51
C ASP A 157 -6.13 14.26 -0.88
N GLY A 158 -6.19 14.31 0.44
CA GLY A 158 -7.02 15.24 1.22
C GLY A 158 -8.44 14.76 1.52
N GLY A 159 -8.77 13.50 1.20
CA GLY A 159 -10.04 12.86 1.57
C GLY A 159 -9.89 11.89 2.73
N TYR A 160 -10.97 11.16 2.99
CA TYR A 160 -11.02 10.07 3.97
C TYR A 160 -11.32 8.74 3.30
N GLY A 161 -10.79 7.66 3.85
CA GLY A 161 -11.11 6.30 3.45
C GLY A 161 -11.79 5.54 4.56
N LEU A 162 -12.62 4.57 4.20
CA LEU A 162 -13.27 3.62 5.11
C LEU A 162 -12.82 2.21 4.74
N LEU A 163 -12.29 1.49 5.72
CA LEU A 163 -11.96 0.07 5.61
C LEU A 163 -13.05 -0.73 6.32
N VAL A 164 -13.69 -1.60 5.59
CA VAL A 164 -14.71 -2.53 6.09
C VAL A 164 -14.16 -3.94 5.92
N PRO A 165 -14.02 -4.73 7.01
CA PRO A 165 -13.54 -6.09 6.90
C PRO A 165 -14.58 -6.97 6.20
N GLU A 166 -14.12 -7.81 5.27
CA GLU A 166 -14.97 -8.85 4.69
C GLU A 166 -15.09 -10.01 5.68
N LYS A 167 -16.31 -10.47 5.89
CA LYS A 167 -16.56 -11.70 6.64
C LYS A 167 -16.19 -12.89 5.75
N GLY A 168 -15.14 -13.58 6.12
CA GLY A 168 -14.70 -14.80 5.45
C GLY A 168 -15.73 -15.93 5.57
#